data_5a818fca9bb0caf115c988c5d32bb6be
#
_entry.id   5a818fca9bb0caf115c988c5d32bb6be
#
_cell.length_a   1.000
_cell.length_b   1.000
_cell.length_c   1.000
_cell.angle_alpha   90.00
_cell.angle_beta   90.00
_cell.angle_gamma   90.00
#
_symmetry.space_group_name_H-M   'P 1'
#
loop_
_entity.id
_entity.type
_entity.pdbx_description
1 polymer ?
#
loop_
_entity_poly.entity_id
_entity_poly.type
_entity_poly.pdbx_seq_one_letter_code
_entity_poly.pdbx_strand_id
1 'polypeptide(L)'
;MRVLEIGTAPYKNAIVMDFFAGSGTFAQAVLQLNSEGKRNLKFLLIQLSEPCDENSEAFKSGFNSIAEISKERIRRVGKKILANQCHESWNKDVGFRVLKIDSSNMAEVYYTPDAVKQEELFNAVDNIKPDRTPEDLLFQVLLDLSVDLSLPIRKENIHIKDEGGRIKAEKNEAESSSFIPHPSSFSSFEVFFVDENVLIACFDTGVSEELVKELATHKPLRVVFRDTGFTTDTVKINVDQIFKQLSPGTEVKSI
;
A
#
# COMPACT_ATOMS: atom_id res chain seq x y z
N MET A 1 -13.57 -28.95 -7.07
CA MET A 1 -14.81 -28.22 -7.38
C MET A 1 -16.00 -28.66 -6.53
N ARG A 2 -16.43 -29.92 -6.53
CA ARG A 2 -17.60 -30.38 -5.75
C ARG A 2 -17.63 -29.97 -4.28
N VAL A 3 -16.50 -30.02 -3.59
CA VAL A 3 -16.42 -29.62 -2.16
C VAL A 3 -16.72 -28.12 -1.99
N LEU A 4 -16.16 -27.28 -2.84
CA LEU A 4 -16.46 -25.84 -2.85
C LEU A 4 -17.91 -25.56 -3.19
N GLU A 5 -18.47 -26.22 -4.19
CA GLU A 5 -19.88 -26.06 -4.57
C GLU A 5 -20.83 -26.41 -3.43
N ILE A 6 -20.58 -27.50 -2.72
CA ILE A 6 -21.40 -27.94 -1.59
C ILE A 6 -21.18 -26.99 -0.39
N GLY A 7 -19.92 -26.73 -0.01
CA GLY A 7 -19.60 -25.91 1.14
C GLY A 7 -20.03 -24.46 1.04
N THR A 8 -20.10 -23.92 -0.18
CA THR A 8 -20.55 -22.54 -0.44
C THR A 8 -21.96 -22.45 -1.00
N ALA A 9 -22.71 -23.56 -1.06
CA ALA A 9 -24.03 -23.61 -1.67
C ALA A 9 -25.00 -22.52 -1.20
N PRO A 10 -25.09 -22.19 0.10
CA PRO A 10 -26.01 -21.16 0.59
C PRO A 10 -25.50 -19.72 0.34
N TYR A 11 -24.24 -19.55 -0.05
CA TYR A 11 -23.60 -18.23 -0.13
C TYR A 11 -23.07 -17.97 -1.54
N LYS A 12 -23.55 -16.91 -2.19
CA LYS A 12 -22.97 -16.45 -3.47
C LYS A 12 -21.63 -15.76 -3.28
N ASN A 13 -21.50 -15.01 -2.20
CA ASN A 13 -20.29 -14.28 -1.83
C ASN A 13 -19.74 -14.89 -0.53
N ALA A 14 -18.58 -15.48 -0.58
CA ALA A 14 -17.90 -16.05 0.59
C ALA A 14 -16.39 -15.92 0.43
N ILE A 15 -15.70 -15.89 1.56
CA ILE A 15 -14.24 -16.04 1.63
C ILE A 15 -13.99 -17.51 1.95
N VAL A 16 -13.17 -18.16 1.14
CA VAL A 16 -12.76 -19.55 1.34
C VAL A 16 -11.26 -19.60 1.60
N MET A 17 -10.85 -20.46 2.53
CA MET A 17 -9.47 -20.49 3.01
C MET A 17 -8.88 -21.87 2.86
N ASP A 18 -7.59 -21.91 2.47
CA ASP A 18 -6.77 -23.11 2.42
C ASP A 18 -5.43 -22.85 3.14
N PHE A 19 -5.23 -23.55 4.26
CA PHE A 19 -4.03 -23.39 5.10
C PHE A 19 -2.80 -24.12 4.55
N PHE A 20 -2.97 -25.00 3.57
CA PHE A 20 -1.91 -25.78 2.96
C PHE A 20 -2.05 -25.71 1.43
N ALA A 21 -1.95 -24.50 0.91
CA ALA A 21 -2.26 -24.18 -0.48
C ALA A 21 -1.48 -25.04 -1.51
N GLY A 22 -0.31 -25.55 -1.13
CA GLY A 22 0.54 -26.36 -2.00
C GLY A 22 0.78 -25.65 -3.34
N SER A 23 0.36 -26.28 -4.41
CA SER A 23 0.51 -25.70 -5.76
C SER A 23 -0.63 -24.76 -6.19
N GLY A 24 -1.52 -24.33 -5.29
CA GLY A 24 -2.60 -23.37 -5.59
C GLY A 24 -3.80 -23.94 -6.36
N THR A 25 -4.03 -25.25 -6.26
CA THR A 25 -5.14 -25.93 -6.94
C THR A 25 -6.51 -25.43 -6.46
N PHE A 26 -6.58 -25.04 -5.20
CA PHE A 26 -7.80 -24.49 -4.60
C PHE A 26 -8.20 -23.16 -5.24
N ALA A 27 -7.26 -22.22 -5.41
CA ALA A 27 -7.52 -20.95 -6.11
C ALA A 27 -7.96 -21.17 -7.54
N GLN A 28 -7.37 -22.15 -8.26
CA GLN A 28 -7.82 -22.52 -9.59
C GLN A 28 -9.32 -22.90 -9.60
N ALA A 29 -9.76 -23.72 -8.64
CA ALA A 29 -11.16 -24.13 -8.54
C ALA A 29 -12.09 -22.95 -8.23
N VAL A 30 -11.65 -22.01 -7.38
CA VAL A 30 -12.40 -20.77 -7.08
C VAL A 30 -12.57 -19.92 -8.34
N LEU A 31 -11.48 -19.63 -9.06
CA LEU A 31 -11.51 -18.83 -10.28
C LEU A 31 -12.40 -19.45 -11.35
N GLN A 32 -12.40 -20.79 -11.48
CA GLN A 32 -13.28 -21.50 -12.42
C GLN A 32 -14.76 -21.35 -12.04
N LEU A 33 -15.13 -21.54 -10.76
CA LEU A 33 -16.51 -21.36 -10.29
C LEU A 33 -17.00 -19.93 -10.48
N ASN A 34 -16.16 -18.94 -10.22
CA ASN A 34 -16.49 -17.53 -10.44
C ASN A 34 -16.70 -17.25 -11.93
N SER A 35 -15.83 -17.76 -12.80
CA SER A 35 -15.92 -17.54 -14.24
C SER A 35 -17.18 -18.15 -14.89
N GLU A 36 -17.77 -19.18 -14.28
CA GLU A 36 -19.04 -19.78 -14.68
C GLU A 36 -20.27 -18.98 -14.22
N GLY A 37 -20.07 -17.86 -13.51
CA GLY A 37 -21.16 -17.02 -12.98
C GLY A 37 -21.94 -17.63 -11.82
N LYS A 38 -21.51 -18.77 -11.31
CA LYS A 38 -22.19 -19.48 -10.22
C LYS A 38 -21.94 -18.87 -8.86
N ARG A 39 -20.77 -18.26 -8.67
CA ARG A 39 -20.28 -17.75 -7.39
C ARG A 39 -19.44 -16.47 -7.60
N ASN A 40 -19.24 -15.74 -6.51
CA ASN A 40 -18.30 -14.63 -6.40
C ASN A 40 -17.47 -14.84 -5.11
N LEU A 41 -16.64 -15.87 -5.14
CA LEU A 41 -15.83 -16.26 -3.99
C LEU A 41 -14.51 -15.49 -3.98
N LYS A 42 -14.08 -15.09 -2.78
CA LYS A 42 -12.70 -14.67 -2.52
C LYS A 42 -11.94 -15.85 -1.91
N PHE A 43 -10.65 -15.96 -2.19
CA PHE A 43 -9.80 -17.00 -1.59
C PHE A 43 -8.70 -16.40 -0.75
N LEU A 44 -8.34 -17.11 0.32
CA LEU A 44 -7.17 -16.85 1.15
C LEU A 44 -6.34 -18.14 1.19
N LEU A 45 -5.13 -18.08 0.66
CA LEU A 45 -4.21 -19.20 0.62
C LEU A 45 -3.04 -18.94 1.55
N ILE A 46 -2.74 -19.91 2.40
CA ILE A 46 -1.58 -19.86 3.29
C ILE A 46 -0.62 -20.97 2.88
N GLN A 47 0.64 -20.62 2.67
CA GLN A 47 1.69 -21.56 2.32
C GLN A 47 3.00 -21.15 2.96
N LEU A 48 3.64 -22.08 3.63
CA LEU A 48 5.02 -21.91 4.05
C LEU A 48 5.93 -21.82 2.82
N SER A 49 6.95 -20.96 2.90
CA SER A 49 7.92 -20.80 1.82
C SER A 49 8.95 -21.93 1.85
N GLU A 50 8.48 -23.17 1.66
CA GLU A 50 9.36 -24.33 1.58
C GLU A 50 10.18 -24.29 0.29
N PRO A 51 11.51 -24.42 0.37
CA PRO A 51 12.36 -24.45 -0.81
C PRO A 51 12.09 -25.71 -1.64
N CYS A 52 12.17 -25.57 -2.95
CA CYS A 52 12.15 -26.72 -3.84
C CYS A 52 13.51 -27.46 -3.78
N ASP A 53 13.46 -28.79 -3.88
CA ASP A 53 14.68 -29.60 -4.03
C ASP A 53 15.44 -29.18 -5.30
N GLU A 54 16.74 -28.96 -5.20
CA GLU A 54 17.60 -28.52 -6.32
C GLU A 54 17.57 -29.50 -7.50
N ASN A 55 17.32 -30.79 -7.25
CA ASN A 55 17.21 -31.81 -8.28
C ASN A 55 15.81 -31.90 -8.90
N SER A 56 14.81 -31.22 -8.31
CA SER A 56 13.42 -31.27 -8.79
C SER A 56 13.26 -30.55 -10.15
N GLU A 57 12.27 -31.00 -10.93
CA GLU A 57 11.88 -30.34 -12.17
C GLU A 57 11.38 -28.90 -11.92
N ALA A 58 10.82 -28.63 -10.75
CA ALA A 58 10.37 -27.31 -10.34
C ALA A 58 11.55 -26.35 -10.23
N PHE A 59 12.62 -26.76 -9.51
CA PHE A 59 13.82 -25.93 -9.35
C PHE A 59 14.51 -25.69 -10.70
N LYS A 60 14.67 -26.74 -11.52
CA LYS A 60 15.21 -26.63 -12.90
C LYS A 60 14.38 -25.69 -13.80
N SER A 61 13.10 -25.57 -13.52
CA SER A 61 12.18 -24.63 -14.20
C SER A 61 12.20 -23.21 -13.63
N GLY A 62 13.07 -22.92 -12.65
CA GLY A 62 13.25 -21.59 -12.07
C GLY A 62 12.35 -21.27 -10.87
N PHE A 63 11.70 -22.27 -10.26
CA PHE A 63 10.89 -22.08 -9.05
C PHE A 63 11.68 -22.46 -7.81
N ASN A 64 11.97 -21.48 -6.96
CA ASN A 64 12.74 -21.69 -5.75
C ASN A 64 11.90 -22.22 -4.58
N SER A 65 10.58 -22.06 -4.62
CA SER A 65 9.68 -22.52 -3.56
C SER A 65 8.32 -22.97 -4.10
N ILE A 66 7.60 -23.77 -3.28
CA ILE A 66 6.22 -24.19 -3.59
C ILE A 66 5.29 -22.98 -3.74
N ALA A 67 5.50 -21.94 -2.94
CA ALA A 67 4.71 -20.71 -3.04
C ALA A 67 4.86 -20.01 -4.40
N GLU A 68 6.04 -20.07 -5.03
CA GLU A 68 6.26 -19.53 -6.38
C GLU A 68 5.51 -20.33 -7.45
N ILE A 69 5.49 -21.66 -7.31
CA ILE A 69 4.70 -22.53 -8.18
C ILE A 69 3.21 -22.19 -8.06
N SER A 70 2.72 -22.00 -6.83
CA SER A 70 1.34 -21.61 -6.57
C SER A 70 0.98 -20.29 -7.26
N LYS A 71 1.79 -19.25 -7.06
CA LYS A 71 1.60 -17.94 -7.71
C LYS A 71 1.55 -18.04 -9.22
N GLU A 72 2.47 -18.78 -9.82
CA GLU A 72 2.54 -18.94 -11.26
C GLU A 72 1.34 -19.73 -11.80
N ARG A 73 0.90 -20.76 -11.09
CA ARG A 73 -0.33 -21.50 -11.46
C ARG A 73 -1.54 -20.56 -11.49
N ILE A 74 -1.72 -19.75 -10.46
CA ILE A 74 -2.87 -18.83 -10.39
C ILE A 74 -2.83 -17.85 -11.57
N ARG A 75 -1.67 -17.28 -11.90
CA ARG A 75 -1.49 -16.39 -13.05
C ARG A 75 -1.84 -17.07 -14.38
N ARG A 76 -1.34 -18.30 -14.60
CA ARG A 76 -1.62 -19.07 -15.83
C ARG A 76 -3.09 -19.44 -15.95
N VAL A 77 -3.71 -19.84 -14.84
CA VAL A 77 -5.14 -20.14 -14.80
C VAL A 77 -5.96 -18.90 -15.10
N GLY A 78 -5.66 -17.76 -14.48
CA GLY A 78 -6.32 -16.49 -14.75
C GLY A 78 -6.25 -16.11 -16.24
N LYS A 79 -5.06 -16.16 -16.85
CA LYS A 79 -4.88 -15.91 -18.28
C LYS A 79 -5.71 -16.87 -19.14
N LYS A 80 -5.70 -18.18 -18.82
CA LYS A 80 -6.44 -19.19 -19.55
C LYS A 80 -7.94 -18.97 -19.46
N ILE A 81 -8.46 -18.61 -18.28
CA ILE A 81 -9.89 -18.34 -18.08
C ILE A 81 -10.30 -17.09 -18.88
N LEU A 82 -9.54 -16.00 -18.82
CA LEU A 82 -9.84 -14.78 -19.58
C LEU A 82 -9.79 -14.96 -21.10
N ALA A 83 -8.99 -15.91 -21.59
CA ALA A 83 -8.93 -16.25 -23.01
C ALA A 83 -10.13 -17.09 -23.48
N ASN A 84 -10.91 -17.68 -22.56
CA ASN A 84 -12.09 -18.46 -22.86
C ASN A 84 -13.36 -17.61 -22.67
N GLN A 85 -14.49 -18.16 -23.10
CA GLN A 85 -15.79 -17.55 -22.87
C GLN A 85 -16.15 -17.64 -21.38
N CYS A 86 -16.30 -16.49 -20.74
CA CYS A 86 -16.70 -16.35 -19.34
C CYS A 86 -18.16 -15.91 -19.26
N HIS A 87 -18.81 -16.20 -18.12
CA HIS A 87 -20.17 -15.74 -17.87
C HIS A 87 -20.22 -14.21 -17.79
N GLU A 88 -21.21 -13.58 -18.39
CA GLU A 88 -21.34 -12.12 -18.50
C GLU A 88 -21.45 -11.41 -17.13
N SER A 89 -22.05 -12.09 -16.14
CA SER A 89 -22.21 -11.53 -14.80
C SER A 89 -20.91 -11.53 -13.96
N TRP A 90 -19.84 -12.14 -14.44
CA TRP A 90 -18.57 -12.16 -13.73
C TRP A 90 -17.74 -10.92 -14.07
N ASN A 91 -17.19 -10.27 -13.04
CA ASN A 91 -16.36 -9.07 -13.17
C ASN A 91 -14.97 -9.31 -13.78
N LYS A 92 -14.64 -10.56 -14.14
CA LYS A 92 -13.36 -10.99 -14.71
C LYS A 92 -12.16 -10.74 -13.80
N ASP A 93 -12.38 -10.64 -12.50
CA ASP A 93 -11.30 -10.49 -11.53
C ASP A 93 -10.53 -11.82 -11.38
N VAL A 94 -9.29 -11.82 -11.82
CA VAL A 94 -8.30 -12.89 -11.68
C VAL A 94 -7.10 -12.45 -10.85
N GLY A 95 -7.17 -11.26 -10.27
CA GLY A 95 -6.13 -10.68 -9.46
C GLY A 95 -5.97 -11.41 -8.11
N PHE A 96 -4.78 -11.30 -7.53
CA PHE A 96 -4.51 -11.72 -6.16
C PHE A 96 -3.34 -10.91 -5.60
N ARG A 97 -3.33 -10.74 -4.29
CA ARG A 97 -2.22 -10.13 -3.54
C ARG A 97 -1.34 -11.21 -2.95
N VAL A 98 -0.07 -10.90 -2.80
CA VAL A 98 0.90 -11.75 -2.13
C VAL A 98 1.46 -10.98 -0.96
N LEU A 99 1.21 -11.47 0.24
CA LEU A 99 1.73 -10.90 1.48
C LEU A 99 2.71 -11.89 2.09
N LYS A 100 3.77 -11.40 2.69
CA LYS A 100 4.72 -12.19 3.46
C LYS A 100 4.65 -11.73 4.91
N ILE A 101 4.63 -12.69 5.83
CA ILE A 101 4.81 -12.39 7.25
C ILE A 101 6.29 -12.14 7.46
N ASP A 102 6.63 -10.97 7.96
CA ASP A 102 7.98 -10.52 8.25
C ASP A 102 8.03 -9.89 9.66
N SER A 103 9.18 -9.41 10.05
CA SER A 103 9.35 -8.58 11.26
C SER A 103 8.63 -7.24 11.10
N SER A 104 8.37 -6.57 12.22
CA SER A 104 7.81 -5.22 12.23
C SER A 104 8.57 -4.27 11.28
N ASN A 105 7.85 -3.33 10.65
CA ASN A 105 8.46 -2.28 9.84
C ASN A 105 9.23 -1.26 10.70
N MET A 106 8.95 -1.24 12.00
CA MET A 106 9.61 -0.34 12.93
C MET A 106 10.88 -0.97 13.49
N ALA A 107 11.93 -0.18 13.68
CA ALA A 107 13.13 -0.60 14.40
C ALA A 107 12.78 -0.85 15.87
N GLU A 108 13.37 -1.88 16.45
CA GLU A 108 13.23 -2.13 17.88
C GLU A 108 14.03 -1.07 18.64
N VAL A 109 13.32 -0.25 19.40
CA VAL A 109 13.95 0.77 20.23
C VAL A 109 13.97 0.26 21.66
N TYR A 110 15.06 -0.40 22.05
CA TYR A 110 15.28 -0.78 23.44
C TYR A 110 16.03 0.35 24.16
N TYR A 111 15.29 1.15 24.88
CA TYR A 111 15.92 2.13 25.78
C TYR A 111 16.13 1.49 27.15
N THR A 112 17.34 1.08 27.45
CA THR A 112 17.77 1.04 28.84
C THR A 112 18.22 2.47 29.19
N PRO A 113 17.76 3.05 30.32
CA PRO A 113 18.08 4.44 30.67
C PRO A 113 19.58 4.78 30.62
N ASP A 114 20.43 3.77 30.88
CA ASP A 114 21.90 3.92 30.93
C ASP A 114 22.58 3.80 29.54
N ALA A 115 21.86 3.44 28.51
CA ALA A 115 22.41 3.18 27.16
C ALA A 115 22.11 4.29 26.14
N VAL A 116 21.32 5.30 26.51
CA VAL A 116 20.90 6.37 25.58
C VAL A 116 22.06 7.35 25.38
N LYS A 117 22.72 7.25 24.23
CA LYS A 117 23.69 8.27 23.77
C LYS A 117 22.92 9.38 23.05
N GLN A 118 23.38 10.60 23.22
CA GLN A 118 22.78 11.80 22.62
C GLN A 118 22.70 11.71 21.08
N GLU A 119 23.63 11.00 20.44
CA GLU A 119 23.64 10.74 19.00
C GLU A 119 22.53 9.78 18.56
N GLU A 120 22.09 8.88 19.44
CA GLU A 120 21.03 7.92 19.15
C GLU A 120 19.62 8.54 19.26
N LEU A 121 19.49 9.67 19.96
CA LEU A 121 18.23 10.42 20.04
C LEU A 121 17.80 10.97 18.68
N PHE A 122 18.71 11.38 17.83
CA PHE A 122 18.39 11.84 16.47
C PHE A 122 17.98 10.68 15.54
N ASN A 123 18.55 9.50 15.73
CA ASN A 123 18.17 8.29 14.99
C ASN A 123 16.84 7.68 15.50
N ALA A 124 16.40 8.06 16.69
CA ALA A 124 15.13 7.62 17.26
C ALA A 124 13.91 8.41 16.75
N VAL A 125 14.14 9.51 16.04
CA VAL A 125 13.06 10.33 15.44
C VAL A 125 12.41 9.60 14.27
N ASP A 126 13.18 8.79 13.52
CA ASP A 126 12.68 7.97 12.44
C ASP A 126 12.97 6.49 12.75
N ASN A 127 11.95 5.81 13.27
CA ASN A 127 12.05 4.41 13.68
C ASN A 127 11.65 3.43 12.58
N ILE A 128 11.44 3.87 11.35
CA ILE A 128 11.14 3.00 10.22
C ILE A 128 12.44 2.32 9.75
N LYS A 129 12.41 1.01 9.56
CA LYS A 129 13.56 0.27 9.02
C LYS A 129 13.88 0.74 7.59
N PRO A 130 15.16 0.92 7.25
CA PRO A 130 15.56 1.51 5.96
C PRO A 130 15.27 0.62 4.74
N ASP A 131 15.00 -0.67 4.96
CA ASP A 131 14.67 -1.65 3.92
C ASP A 131 13.16 -1.76 3.63
N ARG A 132 12.33 -0.94 4.29
CA ARG A 132 10.88 -0.96 4.16
C ARG A 132 10.39 -0.04 3.04
N THR A 133 9.42 -0.55 2.29
CA THR A 133 8.76 0.21 1.21
C THR A 133 7.52 0.94 1.73
N PRO A 134 7.04 1.98 1.02
CA PRO A 134 5.76 2.62 1.34
C PRO A 134 4.57 1.64 1.37
N GLU A 135 4.59 0.61 0.52
CA GLU A 135 3.57 -0.44 0.55
C GLU A 135 3.62 -1.27 1.83
N ASP A 136 4.81 -1.59 2.36
CA ASP A 136 4.95 -2.32 3.63
C ASP A 136 4.31 -1.52 4.78
N LEU A 137 4.55 -0.21 4.80
CA LEU A 137 3.94 0.69 5.79
C LEU A 137 2.42 0.77 5.62
N LEU A 138 1.94 0.85 4.37
CA LEU A 138 0.50 0.86 4.10
C LEU A 138 -0.18 -0.38 4.66
N PHE A 139 0.37 -1.58 4.41
CA PHE A 139 -0.23 -2.81 4.92
C PHE A 139 -0.18 -2.92 6.44
N GLN A 140 0.86 -2.40 7.09
CA GLN A 140 0.87 -2.28 8.55
C GLN A 140 -0.25 -1.38 9.04
N VAL A 141 -0.41 -0.20 8.45
CA VAL A 141 -1.49 0.75 8.79
C VAL A 141 -2.87 0.13 8.58
N LEU A 142 -3.08 -0.62 7.49
CA LEU A 142 -4.35 -1.30 7.24
C LEU A 142 -4.67 -2.31 8.35
N LEU A 143 -3.67 -3.06 8.82
CA LEU A 143 -3.83 -3.99 9.94
C LEU A 143 -4.12 -3.26 11.25
N ASP A 144 -3.33 -2.24 11.58
CA ASP A 144 -3.47 -1.47 12.83
C ASP A 144 -4.83 -0.76 12.92
N LEU A 145 -5.35 -0.31 11.78
CA LEU A 145 -6.65 0.34 11.68
C LEU A 145 -7.81 -0.62 11.42
N SER A 146 -7.56 -1.93 11.38
CA SER A 146 -8.54 -2.97 11.06
C SER A 146 -9.29 -2.71 9.75
N VAL A 147 -8.58 -2.21 8.74
CA VAL A 147 -9.11 -2.01 7.39
C VAL A 147 -8.97 -3.31 6.60
N ASP A 148 -10.00 -3.69 5.85
CA ASP A 148 -9.99 -4.92 5.06
C ASP A 148 -8.86 -4.88 4.01
N LEU A 149 -7.95 -5.84 4.09
CA LEU A 149 -6.80 -5.95 3.17
C LEU A 149 -7.21 -6.28 1.72
N SER A 150 -8.46 -6.65 1.48
CA SER A 150 -8.98 -6.95 0.14
C SER A 150 -9.51 -5.73 -0.60
N LEU A 151 -9.58 -4.56 0.05
CA LEU A 151 -10.07 -3.34 -0.59
C LEU A 151 -9.17 -2.91 -1.76
N PRO A 152 -9.73 -2.29 -2.80
CA PRO A 152 -8.95 -1.77 -3.90
C PRO A 152 -7.99 -0.68 -3.41
N ILE A 153 -6.76 -0.74 -3.87
CA ILE A 153 -5.72 0.25 -3.58
C ILE A 153 -5.32 0.89 -4.91
N ARG A 154 -5.38 2.20 -4.94
CA ARG A 154 -4.92 3.03 -6.06
C ARG A 154 -3.72 3.84 -5.58
N LYS A 155 -2.67 3.87 -6.38
CA LYS A 155 -1.43 4.62 -6.13
C LYS A 155 -1.34 5.74 -7.14
N GLU A 156 -1.19 6.95 -6.68
CA GLU A 156 -1.10 8.15 -7.51
C GLU A 156 0.11 9.00 -7.12
N ASN A 157 0.67 9.69 -8.10
CA ASN A 157 1.67 10.71 -7.88
C ASN A 157 0.99 12.09 -7.95
N ILE A 158 0.92 12.78 -6.82
CA ILE A 158 0.36 14.13 -6.73
C ILE A 158 1.50 15.13 -6.89
N HIS A 159 1.35 16.04 -7.85
CA HIS A 159 2.33 17.07 -8.13
C HIS A 159 1.88 18.40 -7.52
N ILE A 160 2.65 18.91 -6.57
CA ILE A 160 2.43 20.19 -5.92
C ILE A 160 3.42 21.20 -6.48
N LYS A 161 2.93 22.38 -6.88
CA LYS A 161 3.81 23.50 -7.24
C LYS A 161 4.44 24.04 -5.97
N ASP A 162 5.76 24.04 -5.92
CA ASP A 162 6.47 24.83 -4.92
C ASP A 162 6.21 26.31 -5.25
N GLU A 163 5.32 26.96 -4.52
CA GLU A 163 5.28 28.41 -4.49
C GLU A 163 6.57 28.90 -3.82
N GLY A 164 7.59 29.01 -4.66
CA GLY A 164 8.95 29.30 -4.28
C GLY A 164 9.01 30.43 -3.30
N GLY A 165 9.70 30.21 -2.20
CA GLY A 165 9.95 31.20 -1.18
C GLY A 165 10.32 32.54 -1.79
N ARG A 166 9.55 33.57 -1.45
CA ARG A 166 9.98 34.95 -1.64
C ARG A 166 11.28 35.14 -0.86
N ILE A 167 12.40 34.97 -1.54
CA ILE A 167 13.67 35.48 -1.05
C ILE A 167 13.46 36.98 -0.94
N LYS A 168 13.42 37.52 0.28
CA LYS A 168 13.57 38.95 0.51
C LYS A 168 14.95 39.29 0.01
N ALA A 169 15.03 39.82 -1.20
CA ALA A 169 16.22 40.44 -1.72
C ALA A 169 16.47 41.66 -0.86
N GLU A 170 17.52 41.66 -0.07
CA GLU A 170 18.13 42.88 0.43
C GLU A 170 18.52 43.74 -0.78
N LYS A 171 18.05 44.98 -0.75
CA LYS A 171 18.37 45.99 -1.74
C LYS A 171 19.89 46.22 -1.75
N ASN A 172 20.53 45.82 -2.84
CA ASN A 172 21.69 46.50 -3.35
C ASN A 172 21.45 46.80 -4.83
N GLU A 173 21.55 48.08 -5.11
CA GLU A 173 21.34 48.67 -6.44
C GLU A 173 22.39 48.18 -7.44
N ALA A 174 21.92 48.13 -8.68
CA ALA A 174 22.59 48.11 -9.95
C ALA A 174 22.69 46.79 -10.69
N GLU A 175 22.15 46.88 -11.86
CA GLU A 175 22.36 46.21 -13.13
C GLU A 175 21.26 45.30 -13.63
N SER A 176 20.71 45.77 -14.74
CA SER A 176 19.82 45.10 -15.64
C SER A 176 20.28 43.70 -16.03
N SER A 177 19.53 42.66 -15.69
CA SER A 177 19.67 41.37 -16.37
C SER A 177 18.31 40.69 -16.46
N SER A 178 18.05 40.28 -17.66
CA SER A 178 16.95 39.51 -18.20
C SER A 178 16.33 38.54 -17.17
N PHE A 179 15.03 38.67 -16.97
CA PHE A 179 14.17 37.75 -16.22
C PHE A 179 14.15 36.43 -16.96
N ILE A 180 14.95 35.48 -16.52
CA ILE A 180 14.82 34.08 -16.88
C ILE A 180 13.91 33.46 -15.82
N PRO A 181 12.66 33.06 -16.19
CA PRO A 181 11.82 32.35 -15.24
C PRO A 181 12.52 31.00 -14.94
N HIS A 182 12.95 30.79 -13.70
CA HIS A 182 13.34 29.47 -13.25
C HIS A 182 12.15 28.52 -13.46
N PRO A 183 12.38 27.30 -14.00
CA PRO A 183 11.32 26.32 -14.10
C PRO A 183 10.75 26.10 -12.71
N SER A 184 9.43 26.26 -12.57
CA SER A 184 8.71 25.96 -11.34
C SER A 184 9.05 24.53 -10.93
N SER A 185 9.71 24.36 -9.81
CA SER A 185 9.96 23.04 -9.24
C SER A 185 8.63 22.48 -8.78
N PHE A 186 8.29 21.29 -9.26
CA PHE A 186 7.14 20.55 -8.78
C PHE A 186 7.68 19.47 -7.84
N SER A 187 7.16 19.40 -6.64
CA SER A 187 7.35 18.28 -5.75
C SER A 187 6.32 17.20 -6.08
N SER A 188 6.76 15.96 -6.26
CA SER A 188 5.89 14.81 -6.55
C SER A 188 5.81 13.93 -5.33
N PHE A 189 4.61 13.56 -4.92
CA PHE A 189 4.34 12.74 -3.74
C PHE A 189 3.58 11.49 -4.13
N GLU A 190 4.05 10.33 -3.63
CA GLU A 190 3.36 9.07 -3.79
C GLU A 190 2.25 8.94 -2.74
N VAL A 191 1.01 8.82 -3.19
CA VAL A 191 -0.17 8.76 -2.32
C VAL A 191 -0.98 7.51 -2.63
N PHE A 192 -1.35 6.80 -1.57
CA PHE A 192 -2.21 5.63 -1.65
C PHE A 192 -3.64 5.99 -1.28
N PHE A 193 -4.57 5.59 -2.12
CA PHE A 193 -6.01 5.67 -1.90
C PHE A 193 -6.57 4.28 -1.73
N VAL A 194 -7.20 4.00 -0.60
CA VAL A 194 -7.83 2.72 -0.28
C VAL A 194 -9.33 2.89 -0.32
N ASP A 195 -9.98 2.14 -1.22
CA ASP A 195 -11.45 2.16 -1.43
C ASP A 195 -11.99 3.59 -1.52
N GLU A 196 -11.46 4.33 -2.51
CA GLU A 196 -11.76 5.74 -2.79
C GLU A 196 -11.41 6.68 -1.63
N ASN A 197 -12.15 6.63 -0.50
CA ASN A 197 -12.00 7.54 0.62
C ASN A 197 -11.93 6.87 2.01
N VAL A 198 -11.81 5.55 2.10
CA VAL A 198 -11.69 4.86 3.40
C VAL A 198 -10.37 5.24 4.09
N LEU A 199 -9.28 5.27 3.33
CA LEU A 199 -7.97 5.67 3.83
C LEU A 199 -7.17 6.33 2.73
N ILE A 200 -6.50 7.44 3.06
CA ILE A 200 -5.43 8.03 2.25
C ILE A 200 -4.14 7.93 3.06
N ALA A 201 -3.05 7.49 2.43
CA ALA A 201 -1.75 7.43 3.08
C ALA A 201 -0.65 8.05 2.21
N CYS A 202 0.22 8.85 2.83
CA CYS A 202 1.42 9.41 2.22
C CYS A 202 2.59 9.21 3.17
N PHE A 203 3.59 8.45 2.73
CA PHE A 203 4.78 8.12 3.53
C PHE A 203 6.04 8.84 3.04
N ASP A 204 5.90 9.72 2.05
CA ASP A 204 6.99 10.54 1.55
C ASP A 204 7.42 11.60 2.55
N THR A 205 8.65 12.07 2.37
CA THR A 205 9.18 13.22 3.11
C THR A 205 8.92 14.52 2.34
N GLY A 206 8.92 15.65 3.05
CA GLY A 206 8.68 16.95 2.44
C GLY A 206 7.19 17.31 2.28
N VAL A 207 6.29 16.65 3.02
CA VAL A 207 4.85 16.95 3.03
C VAL A 207 4.62 18.41 3.38
N SER A 208 4.05 19.16 2.43
CA SER A 208 3.74 20.58 2.57
C SER A 208 2.27 20.81 2.94
N GLU A 209 1.95 22.03 3.35
CA GLU A 209 0.57 22.42 3.67
C GLU A 209 -0.35 22.33 2.44
N GLU A 210 0.17 22.59 1.25
CA GLU A 210 -0.56 22.50 -0.02
C GLU A 210 -0.97 21.05 -0.31
N LEU A 211 -0.06 20.09 -0.10
CA LEU A 211 -0.41 18.66 -0.24
C LEU A 211 -1.49 18.26 0.76
N VAL A 212 -1.36 18.70 2.01
CA VAL A 212 -2.36 18.40 3.05
C VAL A 212 -3.74 18.94 2.67
N LYS A 213 -3.81 20.16 2.13
CA LYS A 213 -5.06 20.75 1.64
C LYS A 213 -5.65 19.96 0.47
N GLU A 214 -4.81 19.58 -0.48
CA GLU A 214 -5.22 18.77 -1.63
C GLU A 214 -5.83 17.44 -1.17
N LEU A 215 -5.15 16.71 -0.27
CA LEU A 215 -5.66 15.46 0.27
C LEU A 215 -6.98 15.63 1.05
N ALA A 216 -7.17 16.73 1.74
CA ALA A 216 -8.40 17.03 2.46
C ALA A 216 -9.61 17.23 1.54
N THR A 217 -9.40 17.62 0.27
CA THR A 217 -10.49 17.75 -0.73
C THR A 217 -11.18 16.42 -1.03
N HIS A 218 -10.45 15.30 -0.92
CA HIS A 218 -10.98 13.96 -1.12
C HIS A 218 -11.88 13.46 0.03
N LYS A 219 -11.91 14.17 1.15
CA LYS A 219 -12.75 13.87 2.33
C LYS A 219 -12.61 12.42 2.80
N PRO A 220 -11.39 11.92 3.05
CA PRO A 220 -11.19 10.56 3.50
C PRO A 220 -11.74 10.36 4.91
N LEU A 221 -12.11 9.12 5.25
CA LEU A 221 -12.45 8.78 6.64
C LEU A 221 -11.19 8.83 7.52
N ARG A 222 -10.04 8.43 6.97
CA ARG A 222 -8.75 8.45 7.65
C ARG A 222 -7.65 8.93 6.72
N VAL A 223 -6.70 9.67 7.27
CA VAL A 223 -5.46 10.02 6.58
C VAL A 223 -4.26 9.66 7.46
N VAL A 224 -3.23 9.10 6.85
CA VAL A 224 -2.01 8.68 7.56
C VAL A 224 -0.79 9.27 6.88
N PHE A 225 0.08 9.87 7.69
CA PHE A 225 1.36 10.40 7.26
C PHE A 225 2.52 9.72 8.00
N ARG A 226 3.71 9.77 7.42
CA ARG A 226 4.93 9.47 8.16
C ARG A 226 5.21 10.60 9.14
N ASP A 227 5.52 10.27 10.39
CA ASP A 227 5.71 11.26 11.46
C ASP A 227 6.83 12.26 11.14
N THR A 228 7.91 11.77 10.55
CA THR A 228 9.06 12.57 10.08
C THR A 228 8.86 13.13 8.66
N GLY A 229 7.71 12.91 8.05
CA GLY A 229 7.44 13.26 6.65
C GLY A 229 7.20 14.74 6.39
N PHE A 230 6.88 15.54 7.39
CA PHE A 230 6.50 16.95 7.20
C PHE A 230 7.70 17.86 6.96
N THR A 231 7.49 18.90 6.13
CA THR A 231 8.53 19.91 5.85
C THR A 231 8.96 20.68 7.09
N THR A 232 8.02 20.94 7.99
CA THR A 232 8.25 21.67 9.25
C THR A 232 7.29 21.18 10.34
N ASP A 233 7.70 21.37 11.61
CA ASP A 233 6.83 21.09 12.75
C ASP A 233 5.54 21.91 12.72
N THR A 234 5.58 23.11 12.16
CA THR A 234 4.40 23.95 11.99
C THR A 234 3.36 23.29 11.08
N VAL A 235 3.78 22.70 9.96
CA VAL A 235 2.89 21.96 9.07
C VAL A 235 2.30 20.77 9.81
N LYS A 236 3.12 20.00 10.52
CA LYS A 236 2.68 18.85 11.31
C LYS A 236 1.60 19.22 12.35
N ILE A 237 1.79 20.31 13.08
CA ILE A 237 0.83 20.81 14.07
C ILE A 237 -0.48 21.28 13.39
N ASN A 238 -0.37 21.88 12.22
CA ASN A 238 -1.50 22.47 11.51
C ASN A 238 -2.34 21.42 10.74
N VAL A 239 -1.81 20.22 10.48
CA VAL A 239 -2.52 19.18 9.71
C VAL A 239 -3.92 18.92 10.27
N ASP A 240 -4.04 18.70 11.55
CA ASP A 240 -5.32 18.46 12.23
C ASP A 240 -6.30 19.62 12.02
N GLN A 241 -5.81 20.86 12.05
CA GLN A 241 -6.63 22.04 11.85
C GLN A 241 -7.13 22.15 10.41
N ILE A 242 -6.26 21.85 9.44
CA ILE A 242 -6.62 21.87 8.02
C ILE A 242 -7.71 20.85 7.75
N PHE A 243 -7.55 19.61 8.24
CA PHE A 243 -8.57 18.58 8.08
C PHE A 243 -9.87 18.93 8.81
N LYS A 244 -9.82 19.48 10.02
CA LYS A 244 -11.02 19.96 10.74
C LYS A 244 -11.79 21.02 9.97
N GLN A 245 -11.11 21.87 9.20
CA GLN A 245 -11.75 22.91 8.39
C GLN A 245 -12.29 22.37 7.06
N LEU A 246 -11.51 21.56 6.35
CA LEU A 246 -11.83 21.12 4.98
C LEU A 246 -12.57 19.77 4.95
N SER A 247 -12.31 18.90 5.91
CA SER A 247 -12.88 17.57 6.02
C SER A 247 -13.08 17.18 7.50
N PRO A 248 -14.05 17.74 8.21
CA PRO A 248 -14.21 17.60 9.67
C PRO A 248 -14.48 16.18 10.15
N GLY A 249 -14.81 15.25 9.25
CA GLY A 249 -15.00 13.83 9.57
C GLY A 249 -13.75 12.97 9.43
N THR A 250 -12.61 13.54 9.03
CA THR A 250 -11.37 12.79 8.81
C THR A 250 -10.60 12.60 10.10
N GLU A 251 -10.23 11.36 10.40
CA GLU A 251 -9.27 11.01 11.45
C GLU A 251 -7.85 11.12 10.89
N VAL A 252 -7.01 11.96 11.49
CA VAL A 252 -5.60 12.15 11.10
C VAL A 252 -4.71 11.31 12.00
N LYS A 253 -3.76 10.56 11.41
CA LYS A 253 -2.76 9.75 12.13
C LYS A 253 -1.37 9.92 11.54
N SER A 254 -0.36 9.64 12.36
CA SER A 254 1.03 9.49 11.92
C SER A 254 1.62 8.17 12.42
N ILE A 255 2.61 7.65 11.71
CA ILE A 255 3.38 6.43 12.06
C ILE A 255 4.87 6.74 12.07
#